data_bf2bb206876b33ddda871cd1988683b4
#
_entry.id   bf2bb206876b33ddda871cd1988683b4
#
_cell.length_a   1.000
_cell.length_b   1.000
_cell.length_c   1.000
_cell.angle_alpha   90.00
_cell.angle_beta   90.00
_cell.angle_gamma   90.00
#
_symmetry.space_group_name_H-M   'P 1'
#
loop_
_entity.id
_entity.type
_entity.pdbx_description
1 polymer ?
#
loop_
_entity_poly.entity_id
_entity_poly.type
_entity_poly.pdbx_seq_one_letter_code
_entity_poly.pdbx_strand_id
1 'polypeptide(L)'
;KLISLMGSEIKVDSTLGEGSQFWLDLELATATESLEQETVVDSSNIVGIKGKPPTILIVDDHLNNRSLLINLLESIGFRCFKASNGKEGYQQATEIKPDLILTDIVMPIMDGLEMIGAIRKSQQLPNVVIMVVSASAFETDIENSIKAGADAFLSKPINMDYLFNQLQKYLKIDWFYEANNHLESINTENLPLETDEILPPPAEVIEKLFELAKRGNIHGIEKTVLELEQRDKKFGPFANELRQLATSFQVKQIREFIKSFRG
;
A
#
# COMPACT_ATOMS: atom_id res chain seq x y z
N LYS A 1 -28.62 -9.45 9.67
CA LYS A 1 -29.43 -8.45 8.93
C LYS A 1 -28.76 -8.05 7.60
N LEU A 2 -27.45 -7.68 7.56
CA LEU A 2 -26.74 -7.39 6.30
C LEU A 2 -26.69 -8.61 5.36
N ILE A 3 -26.31 -9.76 5.88
CA ILE A 3 -26.21 -11.00 5.09
C ILE A 3 -27.57 -11.43 4.54
N SER A 4 -28.64 -11.27 5.32
CA SER A 4 -30.00 -11.55 4.84
C SER A 4 -30.44 -10.59 3.72
N LEU A 5 -29.95 -9.34 3.71
CA LEU A 5 -30.17 -8.38 2.62
C LEU A 5 -29.39 -8.75 1.35
N MET A 6 -28.30 -9.51 1.48
CA MET A 6 -27.52 -10.05 0.37
C MET A 6 -28.01 -11.41 -0.14
N GLY A 7 -29.20 -11.85 0.34
CA GLY A 7 -29.82 -13.10 -0.09
C GLY A 7 -29.17 -14.36 0.50
N SER A 8 -28.39 -14.24 1.57
CA SER A 8 -27.69 -15.37 2.20
C SER A 8 -27.94 -15.45 3.70
N GLU A 9 -27.46 -16.52 4.33
CA GLU A 9 -27.48 -16.72 5.77
C GLU A 9 -26.11 -17.19 6.29
N ILE A 10 -25.81 -16.87 7.56
CA ILE A 10 -24.61 -17.40 8.22
C ILE A 10 -24.91 -18.83 8.67
N LYS A 11 -24.06 -19.75 8.25
CA LYS A 11 -24.04 -21.13 8.72
C LYS A 11 -22.93 -21.28 9.75
N VAL A 12 -23.16 -22.15 10.75
CA VAL A 12 -22.20 -22.42 11.81
C VAL A 12 -22.13 -23.92 12.07
N ASP A 13 -20.92 -24.40 12.23
CA ASP A 13 -20.61 -25.72 12.78
C ASP A 13 -19.65 -25.56 13.95
N SER A 14 -19.90 -26.25 15.06
CA SER A 14 -19.13 -26.06 16.28
C SER A 14 -19.06 -27.35 17.08
N THR A 15 -17.83 -27.80 17.37
CA THR A 15 -17.56 -28.95 18.20
C THR A 15 -16.84 -28.51 19.47
N LEU A 16 -17.36 -28.91 20.61
CA LEU A 16 -16.77 -28.58 21.92
C LEU A 16 -15.31 -29.09 22.03
N GLY A 17 -14.38 -28.19 22.25
CA GLY A 17 -12.93 -28.48 22.32
C GLY A 17 -12.18 -28.42 20.96
N GLU A 18 -12.87 -28.35 19.85
CA GLU A 18 -12.29 -28.25 18.49
C GLU A 18 -12.46 -26.86 17.87
N GLY A 19 -13.45 -26.09 18.31
CA GLY A 19 -13.72 -24.74 17.83
C GLY A 19 -15.00 -24.60 17.04
N SER A 20 -15.17 -23.45 16.39
CA SER A 20 -16.36 -23.12 15.58
C SER A 20 -15.96 -22.61 14.21
N GLN A 21 -16.67 -23.06 13.17
CA GLN A 21 -16.54 -22.59 11.80
C GLN A 21 -17.82 -21.83 11.42
N PHE A 22 -17.65 -20.61 10.92
CA PHE A 22 -18.74 -19.80 10.38
C PHE A 22 -18.49 -19.59 8.89
N TRP A 23 -19.53 -19.80 8.08
CA TRP A 23 -19.42 -19.53 6.64
C TRP A 23 -20.73 -19.00 6.07
N LEU A 24 -20.67 -18.45 4.89
CA LEU A 24 -21.81 -18.00 4.11
C LEU A 24 -21.55 -18.23 2.61
N ASP A 25 -22.60 -18.46 1.85
CA ASP A 25 -22.57 -18.61 0.41
C ASP A 25 -23.24 -17.39 -0.21
N LEU A 26 -22.51 -16.66 -1.10
CA LEU A 26 -23.03 -15.49 -1.80
C LEU A 26 -23.08 -15.75 -3.30
N GLU A 27 -24.24 -15.48 -3.92
CA GLU A 27 -24.35 -15.39 -5.37
C GLU A 27 -23.99 -13.97 -5.81
N LEU A 28 -22.84 -13.83 -6.46
CA LEU A 28 -22.37 -12.56 -6.98
C LEU A 28 -22.45 -12.54 -8.49
N ALA A 29 -23.06 -11.50 -9.05
CA ALA A 29 -23.04 -11.30 -10.49
C ALA A 29 -21.59 -11.00 -10.92
N THR A 30 -21.14 -11.69 -11.98
CA THR A 30 -19.84 -11.40 -12.59
C THR A 30 -19.91 -10.04 -13.27
N ALA A 31 -19.04 -9.10 -12.90
CA ALA A 31 -18.92 -7.84 -13.62
C ALA A 31 -18.37 -8.11 -15.02
N THR A 32 -19.18 -7.77 -16.05
CA THR A 32 -18.82 -7.90 -17.47
C THR A 32 -18.20 -6.62 -18.02
N GLU A 33 -17.91 -5.64 -17.20
CA GLU A 33 -17.21 -4.46 -17.67
C GLU A 33 -15.71 -4.78 -17.84
N SER A 34 -15.27 -4.70 -19.10
CA SER A 34 -13.86 -4.57 -19.42
C SER A 34 -13.34 -3.30 -18.73
N LEU A 35 -12.72 -3.49 -17.57
CA LEU A 35 -11.82 -2.49 -17.04
C LEU A 35 -10.84 -2.19 -18.16
N GLU A 36 -10.87 -0.98 -18.71
CA GLU A 36 -9.75 -0.46 -19.45
C GLU A 36 -8.52 -0.81 -18.62
N GLN A 37 -7.56 -1.49 -19.22
CA GLN A 37 -6.29 -1.82 -18.57
C GLN A 37 -5.57 -0.49 -18.32
N GLU A 38 -5.99 0.22 -17.25
CA GLU A 38 -5.09 1.16 -16.61
C GLU A 38 -3.87 0.32 -16.22
N THR A 39 -2.71 0.68 -16.73
CA THR A 39 -1.43 0.06 -16.38
C THR A 39 -1.34 0.08 -14.87
N VAL A 40 -1.60 -1.07 -14.25
CA VAL A 40 -1.56 -1.20 -12.79
C VAL A 40 -0.10 -0.99 -12.40
N VAL A 41 0.17 0.11 -11.73
CA VAL A 41 1.48 0.39 -11.14
C VAL A 41 1.68 -0.64 -10.04
N ASP A 42 2.64 -1.54 -10.21
CA ASP A 42 3.09 -2.42 -9.13
C ASP A 42 3.92 -1.57 -8.14
N SER A 43 3.28 -1.20 -7.04
CA SER A 43 3.89 -0.34 -6.01
C SER A 43 5.03 -1.01 -5.28
N SER A 44 5.12 -2.35 -5.32
CA SER A 44 6.11 -3.13 -4.56
C SER A 44 7.56 -2.87 -5.01
N ASN A 45 7.74 -2.41 -6.24
CA ASN A 45 9.06 -2.22 -6.86
C ASN A 45 9.41 -0.74 -7.08
N ILE A 46 8.60 0.19 -6.59
CA ILE A 46 8.90 1.61 -6.70
C ILE A 46 9.95 2.00 -5.66
N VAL A 47 11.11 2.47 -6.15
CA VAL A 47 12.22 2.93 -5.29
C VAL A 47 12.46 4.43 -5.37
N GLY A 48 11.79 5.14 -6.27
CA GLY A 48 11.98 6.58 -6.40
C GLY A 48 11.18 7.24 -7.52
N ILE A 49 11.39 8.56 -7.66
CA ILE A 49 10.73 9.42 -8.64
C ILE A 49 11.78 9.96 -9.61
N LYS A 50 11.49 9.89 -10.91
CA LYS A 50 12.34 10.53 -11.93
C LYS A 50 12.06 12.04 -11.96
N GLY A 51 13.13 12.83 -11.93
CA GLY A 51 13.04 14.28 -12.08
C GLY A 51 13.00 15.06 -10.76
N LYS A 52 12.35 16.22 -10.75
CA LYS A 52 12.26 17.08 -9.57
C LYS A 52 11.22 16.50 -8.61
N PRO A 53 11.57 16.30 -7.32
CA PRO A 53 10.62 15.83 -6.31
C PRO A 53 9.40 16.74 -6.17
N PRO A 54 8.18 16.23 -6.37
CA PRO A 54 6.97 16.98 -6.09
C PRO A 54 6.81 17.24 -4.59
N THR A 55 6.10 18.33 -4.28
CA THR A 55 5.79 18.72 -2.91
C THR A 55 4.37 18.30 -2.57
N ILE A 56 4.20 17.51 -1.51
CA ILE A 56 2.90 17.02 -1.03
C ILE A 56 2.63 17.59 0.36
N LEU A 57 1.43 18.15 0.56
CA LEU A 57 0.91 18.53 1.86
C LEU A 57 -0.07 17.45 2.35
N ILE A 58 0.17 16.89 3.53
CA ILE A 58 -0.67 15.85 4.15
C ILE A 58 -1.43 16.48 5.31
N VAL A 59 -2.77 16.46 5.24
CA VAL A 59 -3.68 17.05 6.21
C VAL A 59 -4.56 15.96 6.83
N ASP A 60 -4.32 15.61 8.06
CA ASP A 60 -5.07 14.57 8.81
C ASP A 60 -4.91 14.89 10.31
N ASP A 61 -5.95 14.84 11.14
CA ASP A 61 -5.87 15.15 12.56
C ASP A 61 -5.12 14.08 13.37
N HIS A 62 -5.06 12.85 12.87
CA HIS A 62 -4.37 11.74 13.51
C HIS A 62 -2.87 11.71 13.17
N LEU A 63 -2.04 11.92 14.19
CA LEU A 63 -0.58 11.94 14.06
C LEU A 63 -0.02 10.67 13.39
N ASN A 64 -0.56 9.50 13.74
CA ASN A 64 -0.07 8.23 13.20
C ASN A 64 -0.34 8.11 11.70
N ASN A 65 -1.51 8.51 11.22
CA ASN A 65 -1.86 8.49 9.80
C ASN A 65 -0.92 9.41 9.02
N ARG A 66 -0.73 10.65 9.50
CA ARG A 66 0.20 11.61 8.88
C ARG A 66 1.61 11.05 8.80
N SER A 67 2.13 10.51 9.92
CA SER A 67 3.50 10.01 9.99
C SER A 67 3.72 8.82 9.06
N LEU A 68 2.75 7.93 8.96
CA LEU A 68 2.82 6.78 8.06
C LEU A 68 2.92 7.23 6.59
N LEU A 69 2.04 8.13 6.15
CA LEU A 69 2.04 8.64 4.78
C LEU A 69 3.31 9.45 4.46
N ILE A 70 3.76 10.28 5.40
CA ILE A 70 4.99 11.06 5.24
C ILE A 70 6.18 10.13 5.06
N ASN A 71 6.38 9.17 5.97
CA ASN A 71 7.51 8.24 5.91
C ASN A 71 7.51 7.45 4.60
N LEU A 72 6.35 6.97 4.17
CA LEU A 72 6.20 6.26 2.90
C LEU A 72 6.58 7.15 1.71
N LEU A 73 5.99 8.33 1.60
CA LEU A 73 6.19 9.21 0.45
C LEU A 73 7.61 9.80 0.42
N GLU A 74 8.18 10.14 1.58
CA GLU A 74 9.57 10.62 1.67
C GLU A 74 10.58 9.52 1.32
N SER A 75 10.31 8.25 1.65
CA SER A 75 11.21 7.13 1.32
C SER A 75 11.38 6.93 -0.19
N ILE A 76 10.41 7.34 -1.00
CA ILE A 76 10.44 7.27 -2.46
C ILE A 76 10.77 8.62 -3.13
N GLY A 77 11.07 9.65 -2.33
CA GLY A 77 11.64 10.90 -2.80
C GLY A 77 10.69 12.09 -2.91
N PHE A 78 9.45 12.01 -2.38
CA PHE A 78 8.59 13.19 -2.28
C PHE A 78 9.05 14.14 -1.19
N ARG A 79 8.69 15.39 -1.34
CA ARG A 79 8.89 16.43 -0.35
C ARG A 79 7.60 16.64 0.43
N CYS A 80 7.53 16.17 1.70
CA CYS A 80 6.28 16.17 2.45
C CYS A 80 6.20 17.29 3.49
N PHE A 81 5.01 17.88 3.60
CA PHE A 81 4.60 18.81 4.64
C PHE A 81 3.35 18.28 5.34
N LYS A 82 3.07 18.77 6.53
CA LYS A 82 1.97 18.25 7.36
C LYS A 82 1.12 19.36 7.95
N ALA A 83 -0.18 19.10 8.10
CA ALA A 83 -1.10 19.93 8.87
C ALA A 83 -2.06 19.03 9.65
N SER A 84 -2.57 19.50 10.78
CA SER A 84 -3.41 18.75 11.71
C SER A 84 -4.91 19.04 11.61
N ASN A 85 -5.31 19.99 10.77
CA ASN A 85 -6.68 20.37 10.50
C ASN A 85 -6.76 21.21 9.21
N GLY A 86 -7.97 21.42 8.70
CA GLY A 86 -8.18 22.15 7.46
C GLY A 86 -7.70 23.61 7.49
N LYS A 87 -7.79 24.30 8.65
CA LYS A 87 -7.34 25.70 8.78
C LYS A 87 -5.82 25.81 8.62
N GLU A 88 -5.08 24.94 9.32
CA GLU A 88 -3.62 24.84 9.19
C GLU A 88 -3.25 24.41 7.78
N GLY A 89 -3.99 23.43 7.21
CA GLY A 89 -3.81 22.95 5.83
C GLY A 89 -3.96 24.06 4.80
N TYR A 90 -5.00 24.88 4.89
CA TYR A 90 -5.20 26.03 4.02
C TYR A 90 -4.05 27.05 4.12
N GLN A 91 -3.65 27.40 5.34
CA GLN A 91 -2.56 28.35 5.59
C GLN A 91 -1.24 27.82 4.99
N GLN A 92 -0.87 26.58 5.30
CA GLN A 92 0.34 25.98 4.77
C GLN A 92 0.30 25.81 3.24
N ALA A 93 -0.85 25.43 2.67
CA ALA A 93 -0.99 25.32 1.24
C ALA A 93 -0.71 26.65 0.52
N THR A 94 -1.19 27.78 1.07
CA THR A 94 -0.94 29.10 0.49
C THR A 94 0.52 29.55 0.60
N GLU A 95 1.23 29.17 1.66
CA GLU A 95 2.65 29.51 1.88
C GLU A 95 3.58 28.64 1.02
N ILE A 96 3.36 27.32 1.03
CA ILE A 96 4.25 26.32 0.40
C ILE A 96 3.96 26.16 -1.09
N LYS A 97 2.70 26.34 -1.50
CA LYS A 97 2.20 26.05 -2.85
C LYS A 97 2.55 24.64 -3.29
N PRO A 98 2.00 23.60 -2.59
CA PRO A 98 2.30 22.22 -2.90
C PRO A 98 1.76 21.84 -4.30
N ASP A 99 2.35 20.82 -4.89
CA ASP A 99 1.86 20.22 -6.14
C ASP A 99 0.60 19.38 -5.89
N LEU A 100 0.49 18.78 -4.68
CA LEU A 100 -0.62 17.95 -4.29
C LEU A 100 -0.93 18.07 -2.78
N ILE A 101 -2.22 17.98 -2.45
CA ILE A 101 -2.72 17.91 -1.07
C ILE A 101 -3.43 16.57 -0.89
N LEU A 102 -3.01 15.78 0.11
CA LEU A 102 -3.75 14.62 0.62
C LEU A 102 -4.48 15.08 1.89
N THR A 103 -5.80 15.00 1.93
CA THR A 103 -6.58 15.47 3.08
C THR A 103 -7.59 14.44 3.57
N ASP A 104 -7.72 14.28 4.89
CA ASP A 104 -8.89 13.64 5.48
C ASP A 104 -10.10 14.57 5.35
N ILE A 105 -11.30 13.99 5.40
CA ILE A 105 -12.56 14.76 5.45
C ILE A 105 -12.82 15.22 6.89
N VAL A 106 -12.81 14.28 7.84
CA VAL A 106 -13.27 14.53 9.20
C VAL A 106 -12.12 15.01 10.06
N MET A 107 -12.08 16.32 10.31
CA MET A 107 -11.06 16.96 11.14
C MET A 107 -11.66 18.06 12.01
N PRO A 108 -11.08 18.35 13.19
CA PRO A 108 -11.52 19.46 14.04
C PRO A 108 -11.19 20.82 13.42
N ILE A 109 -11.87 21.88 13.88
CA ILE A 109 -11.65 23.31 13.56
C ILE A 109 -12.17 23.67 12.17
N MET A 110 -11.70 22.99 11.13
CA MET A 110 -12.11 23.10 9.72
C MET A 110 -11.97 21.73 9.12
N ASP A 111 -13.04 21.21 8.55
CA ASP A 111 -13.03 19.93 7.88
C ASP A 111 -12.35 19.97 6.49
N GLY A 112 -12.13 18.79 5.90
CA GLY A 112 -11.45 18.69 4.60
C GLY A 112 -12.26 19.31 3.46
N LEU A 113 -13.58 19.19 3.47
CA LEU A 113 -14.44 19.74 2.41
C LEU A 113 -14.48 21.26 2.47
N GLU A 114 -14.57 21.83 3.69
CA GLU A 114 -14.47 23.27 3.90
C GLU A 114 -13.13 23.82 3.40
N MET A 115 -12.03 23.14 3.73
CA MET A 115 -10.69 23.51 3.26
C MET A 115 -10.60 23.47 1.73
N ILE A 116 -11.07 22.41 1.09
CA ILE A 116 -11.09 22.27 -0.38
C ILE A 116 -11.85 23.43 -0.98
N GLY A 117 -13.07 23.71 -0.50
CA GLY A 117 -13.88 24.81 -0.98
C GLY A 117 -13.21 26.18 -0.83
N ALA A 118 -12.49 26.40 0.29
CA ALA A 118 -11.72 27.62 0.53
C ALA A 118 -10.54 27.76 -0.46
N ILE A 119 -9.79 26.67 -0.70
CA ILE A 119 -8.68 26.64 -1.67
C ILE A 119 -9.18 26.95 -3.07
N ARG A 120 -10.24 26.31 -3.53
CA ARG A 120 -10.81 26.50 -4.89
C ARG A 120 -11.36 27.92 -5.09
N LYS A 121 -11.91 28.54 -4.04
CA LYS A 121 -12.40 29.93 -4.09
C LYS A 121 -11.27 30.96 -4.06
N SER A 122 -10.13 30.66 -3.44
CA SER A 122 -9.05 31.63 -3.21
C SER A 122 -8.30 32.07 -4.47
N GLN A 123 -8.38 31.30 -5.57
CA GLN A 123 -7.60 31.48 -6.81
C GLN A 123 -6.07 31.56 -6.62
N GLN A 124 -5.56 31.37 -5.41
CA GLN A 124 -4.12 31.40 -5.12
C GLN A 124 -3.42 30.09 -5.51
N LEU A 125 -4.18 29.00 -5.60
CA LEU A 125 -3.72 27.66 -5.89
C LEU A 125 -4.57 27.01 -7.01
N PRO A 126 -4.64 27.63 -8.21
CA PRO A 126 -5.59 27.21 -9.25
C PRO A 126 -5.35 25.79 -9.75
N ASN A 127 -4.12 25.31 -9.70
CA ASN A 127 -3.70 24.02 -10.29
C ASN A 127 -3.28 22.98 -9.24
N VAL A 128 -3.48 23.24 -7.94
CA VAL A 128 -3.12 22.25 -6.91
C VAL A 128 -4.04 21.04 -7.01
N VAL A 129 -3.45 19.86 -7.07
CA VAL A 129 -4.20 18.60 -7.04
C VAL A 129 -4.63 18.33 -5.60
N ILE A 130 -5.92 18.00 -5.39
CA ILE A 130 -6.44 17.67 -4.06
C ILE A 130 -7.04 16.28 -4.09
N MET A 131 -6.49 15.37 -3.30
CA MET A 131 -6.99 14.02 -3.12
C MET A 131 -7.54 13.86 -1.70
N VAL A 132 -8.76 13.39 -1.61
CA VAL A 132 -9.42 13.09 -0.33
C VAL A 132 -9.08 11.67 0.10
N VAL A 133 -8.79 11.47 1.37
CA VAL A 133 -8.51 10.16 1.99
C VAL A 133 -9.49 9.96 3.14
N SER A 134 -10.49 9.07 3.03
CA SER A 134 -11.54 8.94 4.03
C SER A 134 -11.82 7.49 4.44
N ALA A 135 -12.21 7.30 5.72
CA ALA A 135 -12.67 6.02 6.23
C ALA A 135 -14.08 5.64 5.71
N SER A 136 -14.87 6.64 5.31
CA SER A 136 -16.19 6.45 4.71
C SER A 136 -16.07 6.49 3.19
N ALA A 137 -16.47 5.43 2.53
CA ALA A 137 -16.45 5.29 1.06
C ALA A 137 -17.89 5.20 0.51
N PHE A 138 -18.86 5.81 1.21
CA PHE A 138 -20.21 5.89 0.66
C PHE A 138 -20.23 6.79 -0.58
N GLU A 139 -21.07 6.45 -1.55
CA GLU A 139 -21.20 7.19 -2.81
C GLU A 139 -21.46 8.69 -2.58
N THR A 140 -22.26 9.01 -1.54
CA THR A 140 -22.52 10.39 -1.11
C THR A 140 -21.28 11.15 -0.67
N ASP A 141 -20.32 10.50 -0.01
CA ASP A 141 -19.08 11.15 0.47
C ASP A 141 -18.12 11.40 -0.69
N ILE A 142 -18.05 10.45 -1.62
CA ILE A 142 -17.30 10.61 -2.88
C ILE A 142 -17.86 11.80 -3.68
N GLU A 143 -19.19 11.82 -3.91
CA GLU A 143 -19.84 12.91 -4.63
C GLU A 143 -19.62 14.28 -3.97
N ASN A 144 -19.76 14.35 -2.64
CA ASN A 144 -19.56 15.60 -1.91
C ASN A 144 -18.12 16.09 -2.01
N SER A 145 -17.15 15.19 -1.99
CA SER A 145 -15.73 15.51 -2.16
C SER A 145 -15.46 16.09 -3.54
N ILE A 146 -15.98 15.47 -4.58
CA ILE A 146 -15.82 15.96 -5.98
C ILE A 146 -16.57 17.29 -6.17
N LYS A 147 -17.78 17.44 -5.62
CA LYS A 147 -18.54 18.69 -5.65
C LYS A 147 -17.82 19.83 -4.92
N ALA A 148 -17.09 19.54 -3.84
CA ALA A 148 -16.25 20.51 -3.15
C ALA A 148 -15.02 20.94 -3.97
N GLY A 149 -14.62 20.15 -4.97
CA GLY A 149 -13.51 20.41 -5.86
C GLY A 149 -12.29 19.52 -5.67
N ALA A 150 -12.45 18.33 -5.08
CA ALA A 150 -11.41 17.31 -5.06
C ALA A 150 -11.21 16.71 -6.45
N ASP A 151 -9.97 16.33 -6.77
CA ASP A 151 -9.59 15.71 -8.04
C ASP A 151 -9.66 14.18 -7.96
N ALA A 152 -9.48 13.61 -6.75
CA ALA A 152 -9.56 12.17 -6.53
C ALA A 152 -10.01 11.85 -5.10
N PHE A 153 -10.49 10.61 -4.92
CA PHE A 153 -10.91 10.07 -3.64
C PHE A 153 -10.25 8.70 -3.39
N LEU A 154 -9.73 8.52 -2.19
CA LEU A 154 -9.12 7.27 -1.71
C LEU A 154 -9.83 6.81 -0.44
N SER A 155 -10.25 5.54 -0.41
CA SER A 155 -10.80 4.94 0.80
C SER A 155 -9.70 4.46 1.75
N LYS A 156 -9.91 4.59 3.05
CA LYS A 156 -9.10 3.92 4.08
C LYS A 156 -9.66 2.48 4.29
N PRO A 157 -8.82 1.43 4.39
CA PRO A 157 -7.36 1.48 4.31
C PRO A 157 -6.87 1.80 2.91
N ILE A 158 -5.82 2.64 2.81
CA ILE A 158 -5.30 3.09 1.53
C ILE A 158 -4.69 1.92 0.77
N ASN A 159 -5.19 1.66 -0.44
CA ASN A 159 -4.54 0.76 -1.38
C ASN A 159 -3.34 1.49 -2.01
N MET A 160 -2.13 0.94 -1.82
CA MET A 160 -0.90 1.59 -2.25
C MET A 160 -0.77 1.65 -3.76
N ASP A 161 -1.14 0.59 -4.48
CA ASP A 161 -1.10 0.57 -5.94
C ASP A 161 -2.01 1.66 -6.51
N TYR A 162 -3.21 1.79 -5.93
CA TYR A 162 -4.15 2.83 -6.33
C TYR A 162 -3.61 4.25 -6.01
N LEU A 163 -3.03 4.45 -4.82
CA LEU A 163 -2.41 5.73 -4.44
C LEU A 163 -1.31 6.12 -5.44
N PHE A 164 -0.37 5.21 -5.74
CA PHE A 164 0.74 5.49 -6.64
C PHE A 164 0.28 5.71 -8.09
N ASN A 165 -0.75 4.99 -8.55
CA ASN A 165 -1.39 5.25 -9.83
C ASN A 165 -1.97 6.67 -9.90
N GLN A 166 -2.68 7.11 -8.85
CA GLN A 166 -3.23 8.45 -8.79
C GLN A 166 -2.13 9.52 -8.74
N LEU A 167 -1.07 9.30 -7.95
CA LEU A 167 0.08 10.20 -7.90
C LEU A 167 0.74 10.34 -9.27
N GLN A 168 0.96 9.23 -9.98
CA GLN A 168 1.52 9.25 -11.33
C GLN A 168 0.64 10.02 -12.30
N LYS A 169 -0.66 9.71 -12.30
CA LYS A 169 -1.66 10.33 -13.19
C LYS A 169 -1.74 11.85 -13.04
N TYR A 170 -1.86 12.31 -11.79
CA TYR A 170 -2.11 13.73 -11.51
C TYR A 170 -0.83 14.57 -11.48
N LEU A 171 0.28 14.04 -10.96
CA LEU A 171 1.55 14.76 -10.90
C LEU A 171 2.40 14.57 -12.16
N LYS A 172 1.99 13.66 -13.07
CA LYS A 172 2.69 13.35 -14.33
C LYS A 172 4.16 12.99 -14.09
N ILE A 173 4.38 12.17 -13.07
CA ILE A 173 5.71 11.68 -12.69
C ILE A 173 5.96 10.30 -13.28
N ASP A 174 7.24 9.97 -13.48
CA ASP A 174 7.70 8.63 -13.79
C ASP A 174 8.38 8.03 -12.57
N TRP A 175 8.16 6.73 -12.34
CA TRP A 175 8.77 6.01 -11.26
C TRP A 175 10.16 5.46 -11.63
N PHE A 176 11.06 5.39 -10.66
CA PHE A 176 12.15 4.46 -10.69
C PHE A 176 11.69 3.16 -10.05
N TYR A 177 11.84 2.08 -10.78
CA TYR A 177 11.59 0.73 -10.28
C TYR A 177 12.93 0.09 -9.91
N GLU A 178 12.94 -0.68 -8.83
CA GLU A 178 14.04 -1.59 -8.59
C GLU A 178 14.12 -2.55 -9.77
N ALA A 179 15.32 -2.68 -10.37
CA ALA A 179 15.51 -3.58 -11.49
C ALA A 179 15.26 -5.01 -11.00
N ASN A 180 14.02 -5.47 -11.12
CA ASN A 180 13.75 -6.89 -11.04
C ASN A 180 14.53 -7.53 -12.19
N ASN A 181 15.53 -8.34 -11.86
CA ASN A 181 16.12 -9.31 -12.79
C ASN A 181 15.08 -10.39 -13.12
N HIS A 182 13.91 -10.01 -13.63
CA HIS A 182 12.99 -10.86 -14.34
C HIS A 182 13.08 -10.52 -15.82
N LEU A 183 13.89 -11.34 -16.49
CA LEU A 183 14.02 -11.62 -17.89
C LEU A 183 12.81 -11.18 -18.74
N GLU A 184 12.86 -9.97 -19.29
CA GLU A 184 12.29 -9.74 -20.60
C GLU A 184 13.18 -10.47 -21.60
N SER A 185 12.57 -11.39 -22.35
CA SER A 185 13.16 -12.16 -23.43
C SER A 185 13.77 -11.23 -24.49
N ILE A 186 15.03 -10.89 -24.33
CA ILE A 186 15.85 -10.37 -25.43
C ILE A 186 16.74 -11.53 -25.85
N ASN A 187 16.45 -12.06 -27.04
CA ASN A 187 17.35 -12.94 -27.78
C ASN A 187 18.73 -12.29 -27.84
N THR A 188 19.65 -12.79 -27.06
CA THR A 188 21.09 -12.65 -27.32
C THR A 188 21.77 -13.95 -26.90
N GLU A 189 22.25 -14.62 -27.90
CA GLU A 189 23.13 -15.78 -27.76
C GLU A 189 24.42 -15.39 -27.02
N ASN A 190 24.81 -16.25 -26.07
CA ASN A 190 26.12 -16.34 -25.43
C ASN A 190 26.55 -15.32 -24.37
N LEU A 191 26.13 -15.60 -23.09
CA LEU A 191 27.00 -15.37 -21.91
C LEU A 191 26.57 -16.35 -20.80
N PRO A 192 27.49 -16.93 -20.01
CA PRO A 192 27.16 -17.95 -19.02
C PRO A 192 26.38 -17.34 -17.84
N LEU A 193 25.19 -17.85 -17.61
CA LEU A 193 24.35 -17.56 -16.43
C LEU A 193 25.01 -18.20 -15.20
N GLU A 194 25.55 -17.40 -14.30
CA GLU A 194 25.72 -17.81 -12.91
C GLU A 194 24.32 -17.84 -12.29
N THR A 195 23.74 -19.01 -12.18
CA THR A 195 22.56 -19.25 -11.36
C THR A 195 23.00 -19.22 -9.92
N ASP A 196 22.70 -18.13 -9.20
CA ASP A 196 22.80 -18.11 -7.75
C ASP A 196 21.80 -19.16 -7.20
N GLU A 197 22.28 -20.36 -6.95
CA GLU A 197 21.51 -21.40 -6.25
C GLU A 197 21.16 -20.86 -4.86
N ILE A 198 19.85 -20.74 -4.56
CA ILE A 198 19.38 -20.36 -3.23
C ILE A 198 19.77 -21.48 -2.25
N LEU A 199 20.84 -21.25 -1.51
CA LEU A 199 21.31 -22.20 -0.50
C LEU A 199 20.37 -22.16 0.71
N PRO A 200 19.78 -23.32 1.09
CA PRO A 200 18.90 -23.38 2.24
C PRO A 200 19.70 -23.19 3.54
N PRO A 201 19.14 -22.47 4.52
CA PRO A 201 19.74 -22.38 5.84
C PRO A 201 19.65 -23.73 6.59
N PRO A 202 20.33 -23.86 7.74
CA PRO A 202 20.27 -25.07 8.55
C PRO A 202 18.82 -25.47 8.89
N ALA A 203 18.56 -26.78 8.95
CA ALA A 203 17.22 -27.32 9.18
C ALA A 203 16.53 -26.73 10.43
N GLU A 204 17.27 -26.43 11.48
CA GLU A 204 16.75 -25.79 12.70
C GLU A 204 16.18 -24.38 12.42
N VAL A 205 16.82 -23.63 11.52
CA VAL A 205 16.36 -22.28 11.14
C VAL A 205 15.13 -22.38 10.26
N ILE A 206 15.09 -23.34 9.33
CA ILE A 206 13.92 -23.62 8.48
C ILE A 206 12.71 -23.96 9.36
N GLU A 207 12.89 -24.83 10.35
CA GLU A 207 11.82 -25.26 11.23
C GLU A 207 11.30 -24.09 12.10
N LYS A 208 12.23 -23.28 12.64
CA LYS A 208 11.88 -22.06 13.39
C LYS A 208 11.09 -21.08 12.53
N LEU A 209 11.54 -20.83 11.30
CA LEU A 209 10.85 -19.93 10.35
C LEU A 209 9.46 -20.49 9.97
N PHE A 210 9.34 -21.79 9.78
CA PHE A 210 8.06 -22.44 9.48
C PHE A 210 7.04 -22.28 10.60
N GLU A 211 7.45 -22.49 11.86
CA GLU A 211 6.58 -22.28 13.03
C GLU A 211 6.17 -20.82 13.21
N LEU A 212 7.07 -19.86 12.92
CA LEU A 212 6.75 -18.44 12.92
C LEU A 212 5.75 -18.10 11.83
N ALA A 213 5.93 -18.62 10.62
CA ALA A 213 5.04 -18.44 9.50
C ALA A 213 3.65 -19.06 9.72
N LYS A 214 3.59 -20.21 10.40
CA LYS A 214 2.34 -20.88 10.79
C LYS A 214 1.52 -20.04 11.78
N ARG A 215 2.19 -19.29 12.65
CA ARG A 215 1.58 -18.39 13.64
C ARG A 215 1.33 -16.99 13.07
N GLY A 216 1.71 -16.71 11.83
CA GLY A 216 1.61 -15.37 11.20
C GLY A 216 2.52 -14.32 11.87
N ASN A 217 3.58 -14.74 12.56
CA ASN A 217 4.49 -13.85 13.26
C ASN A 217 5.55 -13.28 12.30
N ILE A 218 5.17 -12.28 11.51
CA ILE A 218 6.04 -11.62 10.51
C ILE A 218 7.28 -11.01 11.17
N HIS A 219 7.12 -10.31 12.29
CA HIS A 219 8.25 -9.70 13.01
C HIS A 219 9.27 -10.74 13.48
N GLY A 220 8.82 -11.91 13.92
CA GLY A 220 9.69 -13.02 14.27
C GLY A 220 10.46 -13.58 13.07
N ILE A 221 9.83 -13.60 11.89
CA ILE A 221 10.46 -14.02 10.64
C ILE A 221 11.55 -13.02 10.24
N GLU A 222 11.24 -11.72 10.18
CA GLU A 222 12.21 -10.66 9.87
C GLU A 222 13.44 -10.69 10.78
N LYS A 223 13.22 -10.82 12.09
CA LYS A 223 14.30 -10.94 13.06
C LYS A 223 15.18 -12.17 12.80
N THR A 224 14.58 -13.32 12.52
CA THR A 224 15.32 -14.57 12.27
C THR A 224 16.11 -14.47 10.95
N VAL A 225 15.56 -13.82 9.92
CA VAL A 225 16.21 -13.55 8.65
C VAL A 225 17.43 -12.64 8.84
N LEU A 226 17.29 -11.57 9.62
CA LEU A 226 18.40 -10.66 9.93
C LEU A 226 19.54 -11.37 10.69
N GLU A 227 19.19 -12.20 11.69
CA GLU A 227 20.17 -13.03 12.42
C GLU A 227 20.90 -14.02 11.50
N LEU A 228 20.20 -14.57 10.49
CA LEU A 228 20.75 -15.49 9.51
C LEU A 228 21.80 -14.80 8.61
N GLU A 229 21.50 -13.63 8.07
CA GLU A 229 22.40 -12.85 7.23
C GLU A 229 23.68 -12.41 7.99
N GLN A 230 23.53 -12.04 9.25
CA GLN A 230 24.68 -11.67 10.10
C GLN A 230 25.61 -12.86 10.36
N ARG A 231 25.11 -14.07 10.35
CA ARG A 231 25.90 -15.30 10.58
C ARG A 231 26.72 -15.70 9.35
N ASP A 232 26.11 -15.64 8.16
CA ASP A 232 26.81 -16.04 6.93
C ASP A 232 26.12 -15.41 5.71
N LYS A 233 26.85 -14.59 4.96
CA LYS A 233 26.36 -13.88 3.77
C LYS A 233 25.87 -14.80 2.64
N LYS A 234 26.26 -16.08 2.65
CA LYS A 234 25.79 -17.04 1.63
C LYS A 234 24.29 -17.29 1.66
N PHE A 235 23.62 -16.99 2.79
CA PHE A 235 22.17 -17.07 2.91
C PHE A 235 21.43 -15.80 2.44
N GLY A 236 22.16 -14.80 1.92
CA GLY A 236 21.60 -13.54 1.43
C GLY A 236 20.43 -13.73 0.45
N PRO A 237 20.55 -14.56 -0.62
CA PRO A 237 19.44 -14.80 -1.55
C PRO A 237 18.18 -15.37 -0.87
N PHE A 238 18.32 -16.35 0.02
CA PHE A 238 17.21 -16.91 0.80
C PHE A 238 16.58 -15.86 1.74
N ALA A 239 17.41 -15.07 2.39
CA ALA A 239 16.99 -14.04 3.32
C ALA A 239 16.23 -12.89 2.61
N ASN A 240 16.70 -12.48 1.44
CA ASN A 240 16.06 -11.44 0.62
C ASN A 240 14.66 -11.86 0.18
N GLU A 241 14.51 -13.08 -0.33
CA GLU A 241 13.22 -13.60 -0.77
C GLU A 241 12.20 -13.62 0.40
N LEU A 242 12.61 -14.15 1.56
CA LEU A 242 11.75 -14.14 2.75
C LEU A 242 11.41 -12.74 3.24
N ARG A 243 12.34 -11.79 3.11
CA ARG A 243 12.10 -10.39 3.50
C ARG A 243 11.07 -9.74 2.58
N GLN A 244 11.14 -9.95 1.27
CA GLN A 244 10.17 -9.45 0.31
C GLN A 244 8.76 -9.97 0.62
N LEU A 245 8.63 -11.29 0.84
CA LEU A 245 7.36 -11.91 1.18
C LEU A 245 6.83 -11.43 2.55
N ALA A 246 7.71 -11.17 3.52
CA ALA A 246 7.35 -10.64 4.83
C ALA A 246 6.86 -9.20 4.77
N THR A 247 7.55 -8.34 4.02
CA THR A 247 7.17 -6.93 3.81
C THR A 247 5.82 -6.80 3.12
N SER A 248 5.50 -7.73 2.21
CA SER A 248 4.22 -7.79 1.51
C SER A 248 3.11 -8.51 2.31
N PHE A 249 3.38 -8.93 3.55
CA PHE A 249 2.46 -9.69 4.42
C PHE A 249 1.88 -10.97 3.78
N GLN A 250 2.59 -11.58 2.84
CA GLN A 250 2.14 -12.74 2.07
C GLN A 250 2.36 -14.06 2.82
N VAL A 251 1.72 -14.22 3.99
CA VAL A 251 1.91 -15.35 4.90
C VAL A 251 1.76 -16.73 4.25
N LYS A 252 0.89 -16.85 3.25
CA LYS A 252 0.70 -18.10 2.51
C LYS A 252 1.93 -18.43 1.66
N GLN A 253 2.45 -17.47 0.93
CA GLN A 253 3.63 -17.63 0.08
C GLN A 253 4.90 -17.83 0.92
N ILE A 254 5.03 -17.13 2.05
CA ILE A 254 6.11 -17.40 3.04
C ILE A 254 6.11 -18.87 3.47
N ARG A 255 4.94 -19.42 3.79
CA ARG A 255 4.83 -20.84 4.18
C ARG A 255 5.20 -21.80 3.04
N GLU A 256 4.75 -21.51 1.82
CA GLU A 256 5.06 -22.32 0.65
C GLU A 256 6.55 -22.27 0.31
N PHE A 257 7.15 -21.08 0.36
CA PHE A 257 8.59 -20.89 0.15
C PHE A 257 9.43 -21.66 1.18
N ILE A 258 9.16 -21.49 2.47
CA ILE A 258 9.89 -22.22 3.52
C ILE A 258 9.68 -23.75 3.39
N LYS A 259 8.47 -24.16 3.01
CA LYS A 259 8.12 -25.58 2.82
C LYS A 259 8.92 -26.23 1.69
N SER A 260 9.29 -25.50 0.64
CA SER A 260 10.08 -26.03 -0.49
C SER A 260 11.50 -26.43 -0.06
N PHE A 261 12.01 -25.91 1.07
CA PHE A 261 13.32 -26.26 1.64
C PHE A 261 13.22 -27.17 2.86
N ARG A 262 12.02 -27.56 3.25
CA ARG A 262 11.76 -28.50 4.32
C ARG A 262 11.76 -29.91 3.73
N GLY A 263 12.89 -30.60 3.84
CA GLY A 263 13.06 -31.97 3.37
C GLY A 263 12.19 -33.01 4.08
#